data_b4f6a911db6c1706ee93f11256a68d4a
#
_entry.id   b4f6a911db6c1706ee93f11256a68d4a
#
_cell.length_a   1.000
_cell.length_b   1.000
_cell.length_c   1.000
_cell.angle_alpha   90.00
_cell.angle_beta   90.00
_cell.angle_gamma   90.00
#
_symmetry.space_group_name_H-M   'P 1'
#
loop_
_entity.id
_entity.type
_entity.pdbx_description
1 polymer ?
#
loop_
_entity_poly.entity_id
_entity_poly.type
_entity_poly.pdbx_seq_one_letter_code
_entity_poly.pdbx_strand_id
1 'polypeptide(L)'
;MIRLLSDNYTAVAQTINLLAQWLIQTGVEPVQIQETVENHLKNLVMQHFDPRKADSIFTNERATPAWLEQMIAHPTWRDLVYRLTEVHPDCLMLKFTVKLISDAGYQGEITGVVAACQQLEVFSRVLGSSLATILDGGEANLAENLPQFAKMVCHGEHTYLLAQVLMAVLAQEGQRGGAVRRVAQEVQRFAQESGHDASRIPLALGRAASYPRLCQALGAMLSKGALNPADITVLYNLFVTSRDPPPVELIRVPAFLDLFMQSLFKPGARINPDHKHKYIHLLAYAASVVEIWKRNKRLSINQDELKATAKAIETVHNLCCAENTGASELLAELGTLYRCIRFPVVAVGVLTWVDRTVSKPKFFQQHTHPTPVPLALLDEVSTYHPLLHPHVLQLLIKLLETEYPELDAMKQLEVKKTLLNRMVHLLSCRYVLPVVAYIRRCLEKLDTDLSLIRYFVTEVLDMIIPPYTSDFVRLFLPILENDSIASTLKRAGEHDPVTEFIAHCQSNFMLLD
;
A
#
# COMPACT_ATOMS: atom_id res chain seq x y z
N MET A 1 -12.63 10.02 -45.47
CA MET A 1 -12.36 10.72 -44.22
C MET A 1 -10.90 10.56 -43.77
N ILE A 2 -10.34 9.37 -43.58
CA ILE A 2 -8.93 9.20 -43.18
C ILE A 2 -7.94 9.81 -44.22
N ARG A 3 -8.18 9.67 -45.53
CA ARG A 3 -7.41 10.37 -46.57
C ARG A 3 -7.56 11.90 -46.52
N LEU A 4 -8.74 12.40 -46.18
CA LEU A 4 -9.01 13.85 -46.00
C LEU A 4 -8.33 14.38 -44.73
N LEU A 5 -8.23 13.58 -43.67
CA LEU A 5 -7.51 13.90 -42.42
C LEU A 5 -6.00 14.01 -42.65
N SER A 6 -5.43 13.18 -43.53
CA SER A 6 -4.01 13.24 -43.85
C SER A 6 -3.66 14.43 -44.76
N ASP A 7 -4.59 14.84 -45.66
CA ASP A 7 -4.30 15.84 -46.68
C ASP A 7 -4.79 17.25 -46.32
N ASN A 8 -5.73 17.39 -45.38
CA ASN A 8 -6.28 18.74 -45.03
C ASN A 8 -6.92 18.76 -43.64
N TYR A 9 -6.14 18.50 -42.60
CA TYR A 9 -6.57 18.47 -41.20
C TYR A 9 -7.36 19.73 -40.77
N THR A 10 -6.94 20.90 -41.22
CA THR A 10 -7.57 22.17 -40.87
C THR A 10 -9.00 22.30 -41.41
N ALA A 11 -9.25 21.89 -42.66
CA ALA A 11 -10.58 21.91 -43.26
C ALA A 11 -11.54 20.93 -42.62
N VAL A 12 -11.05 19.76 -42.22
CA VAL A 12 -11.85 18.74 -41.50
C VAL A 12 -12.20 19.22 -40.10
N ALA A 13 -11.25 19.78 -39.35
CA ALA A 13 -11.49 20.35 -38.02
C ALA A 13 -12.52 21.50 -38.08
N GLN A 14 -12.45 22.37 -39.06
CA GLN A 14 -13.45 23.45 -39.28
C GLN A 14 -14.84 22.89 -39.58
N THR A 15 -14.93 21.86 -40.42
CA THR A 15 -16.21 21.21 -40.75
C THR A 15 -16.83 20.52 -39.54
N ILE A 16 -16.03 19.84 -38.73
CA ILE A 16 -16.49 19.20 -37.49
C ILE A 16 -16.99 20.24 -36.50
N ASN A 17 -16.28 21.36 -36.36
CA ASN A 17 -16.69 22.46 -35.48
C ASN A 17 -18.02 23.09 -35.92
N LEU A 18 -18.19 23.33 -37.22
CA LEU A 18 -19.44 23.86 -37.77
C LEU A 18 -20.62 22.91 -37.54
N LEU A 19 -20.42 21.63 -37.77
CA LEU A 19 -21.43 20.58 -37.49
C LEU A 19 -21.79 20.48 -36.01
N ALA A 20 -20.79 20.55 -35.13
CA ALA A 20 -21.00 20.56 -33.70
C ALA A 20 -21.79 21.80 -33.24
N GLN A 21 -21.43 23.00 -33.73
CA GLN A 21 -22.17 24.22 -33.43
C GLN A 21 -23.63 24.17 -33.93
N TRP A 22 -23.85 23.60 -35.12
CA TRP A 22 -25.19 23.45 -35.64
C TRP A 22 -26.05 22.48 -34.80
N LEU A 23 -25.47 21.34 -34.37
CA LEU A 23 -26.14 20.38 -33.49
C LEU A 23 -26.46 21.00 -32.12
N ILE A 24 -25.56 21.80 -31.55
CA ILE A 24 -25.81 22.55 -30.31
C ILE A 24 -27.00 23.52 -30.49
N GLN A 25 -27.05 24.25 -31.61
CA GLN A 25 -28.16 25.15 -31.92
C GLN A 25 -29.50 24.43 -32.09
N THR A 26 -29.49 23.16 -32.48
CA THR A 26 -30.68 22.31 -32.54
C THR A 26 -31.06 21.66 -31.23
N GLY A 27 -30.39 21.99 -30.13
CA GLY A 27 -30.71 21.52 -28.76
C GLY A 27 -30.06 20.22 -28.36
N VAL A 28 -29.06 19.73 -29.09
CA VAL A 28 -28.29 18.54 -28.69
C VAL A 28 -27.23 18.97 -27.68
N GLU A 29 -27.17 18.27 -26.56
CA GLU A 29 -26.19 18.51 -25.52
C GLU A 29 -24.73 18.33 -26.04
N PRO A 30 -23.80 19.26 -25.75
CA PRO A 30 -22.41 19.17 -26.21
C PRO A 30 -21.72 17.84 -25.85
N VAL A 31 -22.03 17.28 -24.68
CA VAL A 31 -21.48 16.01 -24.21
C VAL A 31 -21.93 14.85 -25.11
N GLN A 32 -23.19 14.82 -25.54
CA GLN A 32 -23.71 13.77 -26.44
C GLN A 32 -23.07 13.85 -27.83
N ILE A 33 -22.78 15.05 -28.31
CA ILE A 33 -22.09 15.27 -29.60
C ILE A 33 -20.66 14.72 -29.49
N GLN A 34 -19.96 15.05 -28.40
CA GLN A 34 -18.60 14.58 -28.17
C GLN A 34 -18.56 13.07 -28.10
N GLU A 35 -19.40 12.45 -27.30
CA GLU A 35 -19.49 10.97 -27.17
C GLU A 35 -19.79 10.29 -28.52
N THR A 36 -20.72 10.85 -29.30
CA THR A 36 -21.08 10.32 -30.61
C THR A 36 -19.91 10.36 -31.59
N VAL A 37 -19.20 11.50 -31.64
CA VAL A 37 -18.02 11.68 -32.49
C VAL A 37 -16.88 10.78 -32.05
N GLU A 38 -16.61 10.70 -30.77
CA GLU A 38 -15.56 9.85 -30.22
C GLU A 38 -15.83 8.37 -30.50
N ASN A 39 -17.05 7.89 -30.30
CA ASN A 39 -17.44 6.51 -30.59
C ASN A 39 -17.34 6.19 -32.09
N HIS A 40 -17.73 7.12 -32.95
CA HIS A 40 -17.60 6.93 -34.40
C HIS A 40 -16.13 6.87 -34.83
N LEU A 41 -15.28 7.76 -34.32
CA LEU A 41 -13.84 7.75 -34.58
C LEU A 41 -13.16 6.48 -34.07
N LYS A 42 -13.51 6.01 -32.87
CA LYS A 42 -13.03 4.73 -32.33
C LYS A 42 -13.34 3.59 -33.29
N ASN A 43 -14.58 3.48 -33.74
CA ASN A 43 -15.02 2.42 -34.65
C ASN A 43 -14.28 2.48 -36.00
N LEU A 44 -14.09 3.68 -36.56
CA LEU A 44 -13.33 3.86 -37.79
C LEU A 44 -11.88 3.43 -37.65
N VAL A 45 -11.21 3.82 -36.53
CA VAL A 45 -9.84 3.43 -36.28
C VAL A 45 -9.74 1.93 -36.09
N MET A 46 -10.64 1.29 -35.31
CA MET A 46 -10.66 -0.16 -35.13
C MET A 46 -10.81 -0.93 -36.46
N GLN A 47 -11.62 -0.42 -37.39
CA GLN A 47 -11.86 -1.07 -38.69
C GLN A 47 -10.72 -0.91 -39.68
N HIS A 48 -9.97 0.20 -39.62
CA HIS A 48 -8.99 0.58 -40.64
C HIS A 48 -7.54 0.61 -40.12
N PHE A 49 -7.30 0.21 -38.90
CA PHE A 49 -5.96 0.16 -38.33
C PHE A 49 -5.09 -0.87 -39.05
N ASP A 50 -3.92 -0.42 -39.54
CA ASP A 50 -2.94 -1.26 -40.22
C ASP A 50 -1.65 -1.28 -39.35
N PRO A 51 -1.36 -2.41 -38.68
CA PRO A 51 -0.19 -2.56 -37.81
C PRO A 51 1.14 -2.31 -38.55
N ARG A 52 1.25 -2.75 -39.81
CA ARG A 52 2.49 -2.57 -40.59
C ARG A 52 2.78 -1.10 -40.90
N LYS A 53 1.75 -0.32 -41.20
CA LYS A 53 1.90 1.13 -41.40
C LYS A 53 2.23 1.82 -40.09
N ALA A 54 1.59 1.43 -39.01
CA ALA A 54 1.87 1.97 -37.68
C ALA A 54 3.33 1.72 -37.26
N ASP A 55 3.83 0.48 -37.45
CA ASP A 55 5.21 0.12 -37.15
C ASP A 55 6.22 0.85 -38.04
N SER A 56 5.89 1.12 -39.31
CA SER A 56 6.77 1.86 -40.23
C SER A 56 6.97 3.32 -39.78
N ILE A 57 5.96 3.96 -39.22
CA ILE A 57 6.06 5.32 -38.66
C ILE A 57 7.02 5.31 -37.46
N PHE A 58 6.89 4.32 -36.61
CA PHE A 58 7.71 4.17 -35.40
C PHE A 58 9.18 3.86 -35.70
N THR A 59 9.46 3.04 -36.71
CA THR A 59 10.85 2.68 -37.09
C THR A 59 11.59 3.81 -37.82
N ASN A 60 10.87 4.69 -38.49
CA ASN A 60 11.46 5.81 -39.25
C ASN A 60 11.74 7.05 -38.37
N GLU A 61 11.04 7.23 -37.28
CA GLU A 61 11.22 8.33 -36.35
C GLU A 61 12.08 7.87 -35.15
N ARG A 62 13.32 8.38 -35.04
CA ARG A 62 14.22 8.07 -33.91
C ARG A 62 13.79 8.66 -32.56
N ALA A 63 12.75 9.49 -32.55
CA ALA A 63 12.17 10.12 -31.36
C ALA A 63 10.68 9.81 -31.26
N THR A 64 10.16 9.82 -30.05
CA THR A 64 8.71 9.67 -29.81
C THR A 64 7.95 10.79 -30.52
N PRO A 65 6.97 10.49 -31.38
CA PRO A 65 6.17 11.54 -32.01
C PRO A 65 5.44 12.39 -30.97
N ALA A 66 5.56 13.73 -31.05
CA ALA A 66 4.93 14.63 -30.09
C ALA A 66 3.39 14.48 -30.01
N TRP A 67 2.76 14.10 -31.15
CA TRP A 67 1.32 13.84 -31.17
C TRP A 67 0.91 12.62 -30.33
N LEU A 68 1.79 11.64 -30.16
CA LEU A 68 1.52 10.44 -29.37
C LEU A 68 1.38 10.77 -27.87
N GLU A 69 2.24 11.66 -27.35
CA GLU A 69 2.16 12.14 -25.98
C GLU A 69 0.85 12.92 -25.73
N GLN A 70 0.45 13.75 -26.69
CA GLN A 70 -0.83 14.47 -26.61
C GLN A 70 -2.03 13.52 -26.67
N MET A 71 -1.96 12.47 -27.49
CA MET A 71 -3.01 11.48 -27.63
C MET A 71 -3.23 10.71 -26.33
N ILE A 72 -2.16 10.26 -25.67
CA ILE A 72 -2.27 9.49 -24.42
C ILE A 72 -2.77 10.33 -23.22
N ALA A 73 -2.79 11.65 -23.33
CA ALA A 73 -3.39 12.51 -22.31
C ALA A 73 -4.91 12.32 -22.17
N HIS A 74 -5.59 11.83 -23.22
CA HIS A 74 -7.05 11.64 -23.24
C HIS A 74 -7.46 10.19 -22.95
N PRO A 75 -8.39 9.96 -21.99
CA PRO A 75 -8.85 8.61 -21.60
C PRO A 75 -9.40 7.79 -22.75
N THR A 76 -10.17 8.45 -23.62
CA THR A 76 -10.79 7.84 -24.81
C THR A 76 -9.80 7.19 -25.76
N TRP A 77 -8.65 7.84 -25.97
CA TRP A 77 -7.60 7.31 -26.83
C TRP A 77 -6.79 6.20 -26.16
N ARG A 78 -6.60 6.27 -24.84
CA ARG A 78 -5.96 5.18 -24.08
C ARG A 78 -6.78 3.90 -24.16
N ASP A 79 -8.12 3.96 -23.98
CA ASP A 79 -9.01 2.82 -24.14
C ASP A 79 -8.92 2.21 -25.56
N LEU A 80 -8.88 3.07 -26.59
CA LEU A 80 -8.71 2.61 -27.97
C LEU A 80 -7.38 1.90 -28.20
N VAL A 81 -6.28 2.44 -27.65
CA VAL A 81 -4.95 1.81 -27.73
C VAL A 81 -4.97 0.42 -27.08
N TYR A 82 -5.62 0.28 -25.93
CA TYR A 82 -5.73 -1.02 -25.26
C TYR A 82 -6.49 -2.04 -26.11
N ARG A 83 -7.63 -1.65 -26.68
CA ARG A 83 -8.42 -2.52 -27.57
C ARG A 83 -7.67 -2.90 -28.84
N LEU A 84 -6.97 -1.95 -29.47
CA LEU A 84 -6.13 -2.24 -30.62
C LEU A 84 -4.99 -3.21 -30.29
N THR A 85 -4.40 -3.09 -29.08
CA THR A 85 -3.35 -3.99 -28.62
C THR A 85 -3.86 -5.42 -28.42
N GLU A 86 -5.11 -5.58 -27.99
CA GLU A 86 -5.76 -6.90 -27.91
C GLU A 86 -5.95 -7.55 -29.28
N VAL A 87 -6.33 -6.76 -30.28
CA VAL A 87 -6.55 -7.24 -31.67
C VAL A 87 -5.23 -7.45 -32.41
N HIS A 88 -4.24 -6.57 -32.16
CA HIS A 88 -2.94 -6.56 -32.85
C HIS A 88 -1.78 -6.69 -31.86
N PRO A 89 -1.64 -7.83 -31.18
CA PRO A 89 -0.66 -8.03 -30.12
C PRO A 89 0.80 -7.89 -30.56
N ASP A 90 1.10 -8.01 -31.84
CA ASP A 90 2.46 -7.94 -32.38
C ASP A 90 2.88 -6.57 -32.89
N CYS A 91 2.00 -5.58 -32.89
CA CYS A 91 2.29 -4.22 -33.33
C CYS A 91 3.22 -3.49 -32.34
N LEU A 92 4.41 -3.11 -32.80
CA LEU A 92 5.45 -2.44 -31.99
C LEU A 92 5.01 -1.05 -31.55
N MET A 93 4.35 -0.30 -32.42
CA MET A 93 3.85 1.04 -32.10
C MET A 93 2.84 1.01 -30.94
N LEU A 94 1.90 0.07 -30.98
CA LEU A 94 0.90 -0.06 -29.92
C LEU A 94 1.54 -0.44 -28.58
N LYS A 95 2.49 -1.38 -28.59
CA LYS A 95 3.23 -1.80 -27.40
C LYS A 95 4.02 -0.65 -26.78
N PHE A 96 4.67 0.15 -27.61
CA PHE A 96 5.37 1.35 -27.17
C PHE A 96 4.40 2.39 -26.59
N THR A 97 3.25 2.57 -27.23
CA THR A 97 2.22 3.49 -26.74
C THR A 97 1.67 3.08 -25.37
N VAL A 98 1.40 1.78 -25.18
CA VAL A 98 0.98 1.24 -23.87
C VAL A 98 2.07 1.49 -22.81
N LYS A 99 3.34 1.37 -23.18
CA LYS A 99 4.44 1.73 -22.27
C LYS A 99 4.44 3.23 -21.93
N LEU A 100 4.29 4.11 -22.91
CA LEU A 100 4.21 5.56 -22.67
C LEU A 100 3.04 5.90 -21.73
N ILE A 101 1.87 5.28 -21.92
CA ILE A 101 0.72 5.45 -21.03
C ILE A 101 1.08 5.03 -19.60
N SER A 102 1.79 3.91 -19.45
CA SER A 102 2.29 3.44 -18.17
C SER A 102 3.29 4.42 -17.53
N ASP A 103 4.26 4.89 -18.31
CA ASP A 103 5.30 5.82 -17.86
C ASP A 103 4.73 7.21 -17.51
N ALA A 104 3.65 7.63 -18.17
CA ALA A 104 2.91 8.85 -17.86
C ALA A 104 2.02 8.77 -16.60
N GLY A 105 1.97 7.61 -15.92
CA GLY A 105 1.24 7.45 -14.67
C GLY A 105 -0.24 7.03 -14.81
N TYR A 106 -0.72 6.72 -16.02
CA TYR A 106 -2.10 6.24 -16.27
C TYR A 106 -2.26 4.72 -16.08
N GLN A 107 -1.46 4.12 -15.22
CA GLN A 107 -1.41 2.67 -15.01
C GLN A 107 -2.71 2.07 -14.45
N GLY A 108 -3.46 2.84 -13.68
CA GLY A 108 -4.75 2.40 -13.12
C GLY A 108 -5.85 2.15 -14.15
N GLU A 109 -5.65 2.58 -15.39
CA GLU A 109 -6.60 2.41 -16.48
C GLU A 109 -6.32 1.16 -17.34
N ILE A 110 -5.20 0.49 -17.15
CA ILE A 110 -4.88 -0.74 -17.88
C ILE A 110 -5.82 -1.85 -17.40
N THR A 111 -6.87 -2.12 -18.18
CA THR A 111 -7.87 -3.14 -17.88
C THR A 111 -7.53 -4.51 -18.49
N GLY A 112 -6.66 -4.55 -19.49
CA GLY A 112 -6.27 -5.77 -20.20
C GLY A 112 -5.01 -6.42 -19.64
N VAL A 113 -5.17 -7.56 -18.95
CA VAL A 113 -4.06 -8.40 -18.44
C VAL A 113 -3.13 -8.83 -19.57
N VAL A 114 -3.70 -9.14 -20.74
CA VAL A 114 -2.98 -9.62 -21.92
C VAL A 114 -2.05 -8.55 -22.48
N ALA A 115 -2.51 -7.29 -22.58
CA ALA A 115 -1.72 -6.17 -23.08
C ALA A 115 -0.47 -5.89 -22.22
N ALA A 116 -0.62 -5.94 -20.91
CA ALA A 116 0.49 -5.73 -19.99
C ALA A 116 1.52 -6.86 -20.01
N CYS A 117 1.06 -8.12 -20.07
CA CYS A 117 1.97 -9.27 -20.20
C CYS A 117 2.75 -9.23 -21.52
N GLN A 118 2.11 -8.82 -22.61
CA GLN A 118 2.76 -8.71 -23.92
C GLN A 118 3.78 -7.58 -23.98
N GLN A 119 3.50 -6.45 -23.32
CA GLN A 119 4.44 -5.34 -23.18
C GLN A 119 5.78 -5.83 -22.59
N LEU A 120 5.72 -6.59 -21.51
CA LEU A 120 6.90 -7.14 -20.84
C LEU A 120 7.68 -8.11 -21.74
N GLU A 121 6.97 -8.96 -22.47
CA GLU A 121 7.57 -9.95 -23.37
C GLU A 121 8.31 -9.30 -24.55
N VAL A 122 7.72 -8.24 -25.13
CA VAL A 122 8.36 -7.51 -26.23
C VAL A 122 9.57 -6.74 -25.77
N PHE A 123 9.47 -6.08 -24.63
CA PHE A 123 10.61 -5.37 -24.05
C PHE A 123 11.78 -6.31 -23.80
N SER A 124 11.49 -7.53 -23.28
CA SER A 124 12.47 -8.59 -23.10
C SER A 124 13.10 -9.03 -24.43
N ARG A 125 12.30 -9.17 -25.50
CA ARG A 125 12.82 -9.54 -26.83
C ARG A 125 13.69 -8.43 -27.43
N VAL A 126 13.26 -7.17 -27.36
CA VAL A 126 14.03 -6.03 -27.88
C VAL A 126 15.36 -5.88 -27.14
N LEU A 127 15.35 -5.94 -25.82
CA LEU A 127 16.59 -5.86 -25.02
C LEU A 127 17.48 -7.09 -25.26
N GLY A 128 16.91 -8.28 -25.33
CA GLY A 128 17.65 -9.51 -25.62
C GLY A 128 18.28 -9.49 -27.01
N SER A 129 17.57 -9.00 -28.02
CA SER A 129 18.08 -8.83 -29.38
C SER A 129 19.21 -7.79 -29.44
N SER A 130 19.01 -6.62 -28.80
CA SER A 130 20.04 -5.57 -28.73
C SER A 130 21.29 -6.04 -28.00
N LEU A 131 21.11 -6.74 -26.90
CA LEU A 131 22.21 -7.31 -26.13
C LEU A 131 22.95 -8.40 -26.92
N ALA A 132 22.24 -9.28 -27.62
CA ALA A 132 22.84 -10.29 -28.49
C ALA A 132 23.68 -9.64 -29.61
N THR A 133 23.16 -8.60 -30.25
CA THR A 133 23.87 -7.84 -31.28
C THR A 133 25.17 -7.22 -30.76
N ILE A 134 25.14 -6.65 -29.54
CA ILE A 134 26.32 -6.07 -28.90
C ILE A 134 27.35 -7.15 -28.55
N LEU A 135 26.90 -8.29 -28.07
CA LEU A 135 27.79 -9.39 -27.66
C LEU A 135 28.39 -10.16 -28.87
N ASP A 136 27.69 -10.20 -30.00
CA ASP A 136 28.13 -10.89 -31.20
C ASP A 136 29.18 -10.12 -32.00
N GLY A 137 29.25 -8.79 -31.81
CA GLY A 137 30.13 -7.91 -32.56
C GLY A 137 31.60 -7.82 -32.07
N GLY A 138 31.97 -8.56 -31.02
CA GLY A 138 33.32 -8.52 -30.43
C GLY A 138 33.61 -7.28 -29.57
N GLU A 139 34.87 -7.20 -29.02
CA GLU A 139 35.20 -6.14 -28.03
C GLU A 139 35.17 -4.71 -28.59
N ALA A 140 35.53 -4.53 -29.88
CA ALA A 140 35.48 -3.20 -30.51
C ALA A 140 34.02 -2.70 -30.65
N ASN A 141 33.13 -3.57 -31.09
CA ASN A 141 31.71 -3.24 -31.24
C ASN A 141 31.03 -3.04 -29.86
N LEU A 142 31.49 -3.75 -28.84
CA LEU A 142 31.03 -3.58 -27.47
C LEU A 142 31.33 -2.15 -26.98
N ALA A 143 32.59 -1.68 -27.14
CA ALA A 143 33.01 -0.36 -26.66
C ALA A 143 32.23 0.78 -27.35
N GLU A 144 31.92 0.64 -28.64
CA GLU A 144 31.20 1.66 -29.42
C GLU A 144 29.71 1.73 -29.10
N ASN A 145 29.04 0.57 -28.95
CA ASN A 145 27.60 0.51 -28.78
C ASN A 145 27.13 0.50 -27.31
N LEU A 146 28.05 0.22 -26.36
CA LEU A 146 27.73 0.13 -24.95
C LEU A 146 27.12 1.41 -24.34
N PRO A 147 27.62 2.64 -24.64
CA PRO A 147 27.02 3.87 -24.12
C PRO A 147 25.59 4.10 -24.65
N GLN A 148 25.33 3.76 -25.93
CA GLN A 148 24.00 3.88 -26.51
C GLN A 148 23.03 2.88 -25.88
N PHE A 149 23.48 1.65 -25.67
CA PHE A 149 22.70 0.61 -24.99
C PHE A 149 22.41 1.02 -23.54
N ALA A 150 23.40 1.49 -22.79
CA ALA A 150 23.21 1.97 -21.43
C ALA A 150 22.19 3.13 -21.34
N LYS A 151 22.29 4.10 -22.27
CA LYS A 151 21.32 5.21 -22.35
C LYS A 151 19.89 4.72 -22.66
N MET A 152 19.74 3.77 -23.58
CA MET A 152 18.46 3.17 -23.92
C MET A 152 17.86 2.41 -22.71
N VAL A 153 18.69 1.63 -22.03
CA VAL A 153 18.29 0.85 -20.85
C VAL A 153 17.93 1.76 -19.68
N CYS A 154 18.66 2.83 -19.46
CA CYS A 154 18.42 3.79 -18.39
C CYS A 154 17.43 4.90 -18.76
N HIS A 155 16.71 4.76 -19.86
CA HIS A 155 15.65 5.72 -20.24
C HIS A 155 14.51 5.78 -19.23
N GLY A 156 14.29 4.72 -18.46
CA GLY A 156 13.35 4.66 -17.35
C GLY A 156 13.74 3.58 -16.36
N GLU A 157 13.28 3.71 -15.11
CA GLU A 157 13.59 2.74 -14.05
C GLU A 157 13.16 1.31 -14.41
N HIS A 158 12.03 1.14 -15.07
CA HIS A 158 11.54 -0.16 -15.52
C HIS A 158 12.47 -0.83 -16.54
N THR A 159 12.92 -0.06 -17.51
CA THR A 159 13.82 -0.52 -18.54
C THR A 159 15.14 -0.97 -17.93
N TYR A 160 15.66 -0.18 -17.00
CA TYR A 160 16.87 -0.47 -16.26
C TYR A 160 16.74 -1.77 -15.47
N LEU A 161 15.68 -1.93 -14.67
CA LEU A 161 15.47 -3.12 -13.85
C LEU A 161 15.28 -4.37 -14.69
N LEU A 162 14.52 -4.29 -15.79
CA LEU A 162 14.36 -5.41 -16.70
C LEU A 162 15.70 -5.82 -17.34
N ALA A 163 16.50 -4.85 -17.76
CA ALA A 163 17.81 -5.13 -18.33
C ALA A 163 18.76 -5.77 -17.30
N GLN A 164 18.76 -5.33 -16.06
CA GLN A 164 19.54 -5.95 -14.99
C GLN A 164 19.13 -7.41 -14.76
N VAL A 165 17.82 -7.68 -14.74
CA VAL A 165 17.29 -9.04 -14.61
C VAL A 165 17.74 -9.93 -15.78
N LEU A 166 17.58 -9.47 -17.02
CA LEU A 166 17.99 -10.21 -18.22
C LEU A 166 19.49 -10.47 -18.24
N MET A 167 20.29 -9.47 -17.89
CA MET A 167 21.75 -9.63 -17.82
C MET A 167 22.17 -10.61 -16.72
N ALA A 168 21.48 -10.62 -15.58
CA ALA A 168 21.75 -11.57 -14.51
C ALA A 168 21.44 -13.02 -14.95
N VAL A 169 20.36 -13.23 -15.69
CA VAL A 169 20.01 -14.53 -16.28
C VAL A 169 21.05 -14.97 -17.30
N LEU A 170 21.38 -14.11 -18.25
CA LEU A 170 22.34 -14.41 -19.31
C LEU A 170 23.77 -14.63 -18.78
N ALA A 171 24.15 -13.97 -17.69
CA ALA A 171 25.45 -14.18 -17.04
C ALA A 171 25.60 -15.58 -16.42
N GLN A 172 24.50 -16.26 -16.13
CA GLN A 172 24.49 -17.63 -15.58
C GLN A 172 24.50 -18.72 -16.67
N GLU A 173 23.97 -18.41 -17.86
CA GLU A 173 23.69 -19.41 -18.89
C GLU A 173 24.88 -19.78 -19.79
N GLY A 174 26.09 -19.20 -19.67
CA GLY A 174 27.07 -19.67 -20.60
C GLY A 174 28.43 -19.02 -20.74
N GLN A 175 29.11 -19.37 -21.82
CA GLN A 175 30.48 -18.98 -22.19
C GLN A 175 30.73 -17.46 -22.30
N ARG A 176 29.68 -16.63 -22.36
CA ARG A 176 29.74 -15.16 -22.50
C ARG A 176 29.53 -14.41 -21.18
N GLY A 177 29.46 -15.10 -20.05
CA GLY A 177 29.14 -14.50 -18.76
C GLY A 177 30.05 -13.34 -18.33
N GLY A 178 31.31 -13.32 -18.76
CA GLY A 178 32.25 -12.22 -18.50
C GLY A 178 31.87 -10.93 -19.23
N ALA A 179 31.50 -11.01 -20.50
CA ALA A 179 31.08 -9.86 -21.30
C ALA A 179 29.74 -9.29 -20.79
N VAL A 180 28.80 -10.14 -20.48
CA VAL A 180 27.50 -9.74 -19.91
C VAL A 180 27.67 -9.02 -18.59
N ARG A 181 28.57 -9.49 -17.71
CA ARG A 181 28.88 -8.80 -16.45
C ARG A 181 29.46 -7.41 -16.66
N ARG A 182 30.34 -7.21 -17.64
CA ARG A 182 30.87 -5.89 -18.00
C ARG A 182 29.74 -4.95 -18.45
N VAL A 183 28.85 -5.44 -19.32
CA VAL A 183 27.67 -4.67 -19.75
C VAL A 183 26.79 -4.30 -18.56
N ALA A 184 26.55 -5.24 -17.66
CA ALA A 184 25.74 -4.99 -16.44
C ALA A 184 26.38 -3.93 -15.53
N GLN A 185 27.70 -3.97 -15.34
CA GLN A 185 28.43 -2.98 -14.55
C GLN A 185 28.37 -1.58 -15.17
N GLU A 186 28.52 -1.48 -16.49
CA GLU A 186 28.44 -0.21 -17.21
C GLU A 186 27.05 0.41 -17.16
N VAL A 187 26.03 -0.41 -17.34
CA VAL A 187 24.62 0.02 -17.18
C VAL A 187 24.35 0.49 -15.75
N GLN A 188 24.88 -0.21 -14.75
CA GLN A 188 24.74 0.18 -13.35
C GLN A 188 25.44 1.51 -13.06
N ARG A 189 26.65 1.71 -13.59
CA ARG A 189 27.39 2.98 -13.46
C ARG A 189 26.60 4.12 -14.08
N PHE A 190 26.12 3.96 -15.30
CA PHE A 190 25.32 4.97 -15.99
C PHE A 190 24.01 5.29 -15.25
N ALA A 191 23.35 4.27 -14.67
CA ALA A 191 22.16 4.48 -13.86
C ALA A 191 22.43 5.31 -12.61
N GLN A 192 23.54 5.06 -11.91
CA GLN A 192 23.96 5.84 -10.74
C GLN A 192 24.26 7.30 -11.11
N GLU A 193 24.98 7.51 -12.21
CA GLU A 193 25.28 8.85 -12.73
C GLU A 193 24.00 9.60 -13.15
N SER A 194 22.99 8.88 -13.61
CA SER A 194 21.67 9.44 -14.01
C SER A 194 20.69 9.61 -12.85
N GLY A 195 21.07 9.28 -11.61
CA GLY A 195 20.25 9.43 -10.42
C GLY A 195 19.16 8.35 -10.23
N HIS A 196 19.26 7.22 -10.92
CA HIS A 196 18.35 6.09 -10.72
C HIS A 196 18.72 5.32 -9.45
N ASP A 197 17.79 5.27 -8.48
CA ASP A 197 17.97 4.52 -7.23
C ASP A 197 17.55 3.06 -7.39
N ALA A 198 18.52 2.18 -7.64
CA ALA A 198 18.28 0.73 -7.68
C ALA A 198 18.27 0.09 -6.28
N SER A 199 18.54 0.85 -5.20
CA SER A 199 18.64 0.31 -3.83
C SER A 199 17.30 -0.17 -3.26
N ARG A 200 16.20 0.26 -3.86
CA ARG A 200 14.84 -0.13 -3.45
C ARG A 200 14.50 -1.60 -3.72
N ILE A 201 15.35 -2.34 -4.44
CA ILE A 201 15.08 -3.72 -4.83
C ILE A 201 16.27 -4.66 -4.57
N PRO A 202 16.79 -4.72 -3.34
CA PRO A 202 17.97 -5.55 -3.04
C PRO A 202 17.71 -7.05 -3.22
N LEU A 203 16.48 -7.52 -3.02
CA LEU A 203 16.09 -8.93 -3.16
C LEU A 203 15.83 -9.35 -4.62
N ALA A 204 15.32 -8.44 -5.43
CA ALA A 204 15.01 -8.72 -6.82
C ALA A 204 16.25 -9.11 -7.63
N LEU A 205 17.37 -8.41 -7.42
CA LEU A 205 18.64 -8.70 -8.13
C LEU A 205 19.27 -10.04 -7.73
N GLY A 206 19.14 -10.43 -6.45
CA GLY A 206 19.71 -11.70 -5.96
C GLY A 206 19.02 -12.95 -6.49
N ARG A 207 17.73 -12.89 -6.79
CA ARG A 207 16.91 -14.02 -7.28
C ARG A 207 16.29 -13.78 -8.65
N ALA A 208 16.69 -12.73 -9.33
CA ALA A 208 16.16 -12.34 -10.63
C ALA A 208 16.30 -13.44 -11.70
N ALA A 209 17.37 -14.22 -11.63
CA ALA A 209 17.63 -15.34 -12.55
C ALA A 209 16.54 -16.42 -12.49
N SER A 210 16.04 -16.73 -11.28
CA SER A 210 15.04 -17.78 -11.08
C SER A 210 13.61 -17.29 -11.34
N TYR A 211 13.33 -16.01 -11.08
CA TYR A 211 11.97 -15.44 -11.16
C TYR A 211 11.96 -14.06 -11.87
N PRO A 212 12.39 -13.97 -13.14
CA PRO A 212 12.59 -12.69 -13.83
C PRO A 212 11.29 -11.87 -13.95
N ARG A 213 10.17 -12.50 -14.27
CA ARG A 213 8.88 -11.81 -14.40
C ARG A 213 8.38 -11.23 -13.08
N LEU A 214 8.56 -11.97 -11.97
CA LEU A 214 8.22 -11.50 -10.64
C LEU A 214 9.08 -10.30 -10.24
N CYS A 215 10.39 -10.41 -10.38
CA CYS A 215 11.32 -9.35 -10.03
C CYS A 215 11.09 -8.07 -10.83
N GLN A 216 10.75 -8.22 -12.10
CA GLN A 216 10.38 -7.10 -12.94
C GLN A 216 9.10 -6.40 -12.48
N ALA A 217 8.02 -7.17 -12.20
CA ALA A 217 6.76 -6.60 -11.73
C ALA A 217 6.93 -5.90 -10.38
N LEU A 218 7.65 -6.52 -9.44
CA LEU A 218 7.99 -5.90 -8.15
C LEU A 218 8.81 -4.62 -8.34
N GLY A 219 9.86 -4.71 -9.17
CA GLY A 219 10.72 -3.59 -9.47
C GLY A 219 9.96 -2.39 -10.03
N ALA A 220 9.06 -2.66 -10.98
CA ALA A 220 8.23 -1.65 -11.59
C ALA A 220 7.34 -0.92 -10.56
N MET A 221 6.71 -1.65 -9.67
CA MET A 221 5.83 -1.08 -8.65
C MET A 221 6.59 -0.35 -7.56
N LEU A 222 7.72 -0.91 -7.09
CA LEU A 222 8.53 -0.30 -6.04
C LEU A 222 9.21 0.99 -6.50
N SER A 223 9.71 1.04 -7.74
CA SER A 223 10.35 2.24 -8.29
C SER A 223 9.38 3.42 -8.42
N LYS A 224 8.13 3.15 -8.78
CA LYS A 224 7.09 4.18 -8.89
C LYS A 224 6.38 4.47 -7.56
N GLY A 225 6.59 3.66 -6.54
CA GLY A 225 5.84 3.75 -5.29
C GLY A 225 4.33 3.57 -5.48
N ALA A 226 3.91 2.78 -6.48
CA ALA A 226 2.51 2.58 -6.84
C ALA A 226 2.26 1.16 -7.35
N LEU A 227 1.08 0.59 -7.00
CA LEU A 227 0.64 -0.70 -7.50
C LEU A 227 0.01 -0.56 -8.89
N ASN A 228 0.45 -1.40 -9.82
CA ASN A 228 -0.09 -1.48 -11.16
C ASN A 228 -0.95 -2.75 -11.29
N PRO A 229 -2.24 -2.65 -11.71
CA PRO A 229 -3.12 -3.81 -11.86
C PRO A 229 -2.58 -4.93 -12.75
N ALA A 230 -1.81 -4.57 -13.78
CA ALA A 230 -1.20 -5.54 -14.67
C ALA A 230 -0.09 -6.35 -13.98
N ASP A 231 0.82 -5.66 -13.28
CA ASP A 231 1.90 -6.30 -12.53
C ASP A 231 1.35 -7.13 -11.37
N ILE A 232 0.30 -6.63 -10.69
CA ILE A 232 -0.45 -7.41 -9.69
C ILE A 232 -1.03 -8.68 -10.28
N THR A 233 -1.55 -8.64 -11.51
CA THR A 233 -2.07 -9.84 -12.16
C THR A 233 -0.96 -10.82 -12.50
N VAL A 234 0.20 -10.36 -12.93
CA VAL A 234 1.38 -11.22 -13.14
C VAL A 234 1.76 -11.92 -11.83
N LEU A 235 1.87 -11.17 -10.72
CA LEU A 235 2.17 -11.74 -9.41
C LEU A 235 1.09 -12.74 -8.98
N TYR A 236 -0.18 -12.36 -9.09
CA TYR A 236 -1.30 -13.23 -8.72
C TYR A 236 -1.24 -14.57 -9.46
N ASN A 237 -1.01 -14.56 -10.77
CA ASN A 237 -0.91 -15.77 -11.56
C ASN A 237 0.29 -16.63 -11.13
N LEU A 238 1.44 -16.03 -10.83
CA LEU A 238 2.62 -16.75 -10.36
C LEU A 238 2.38 -17.47 -9.01
N PHE A 239 1.64 -16.87 -8.10
CA PHE A 239 1.39 -17.44 -6.78
C PHE A 239 0.17 -18.37 -6.73
N VAL A 240 -0.81 -18.23 -7.63
CA VAL A 240 -2.05 -19.03 -7.64
C VAL A 240 -1.99 -20.19 -8.61
N THR A 241 -1.51 -19.97 -9.86
CA THR A 241 -1.61 -20.97 -10.93
C THR A 241 -0.34 -21.79 -11.13
N SER A 242 0.79 -21.32 -10.62
CA SER A 242 2.05 -22.05 -10.76
C SER A 242 2.06 -23.32 -9.89
N ARG A 243 2.54 -24.42 -10.44
CA ARG A 243 2.79 -25.66 -9.67
C ARG A 243 3.89 -25.48 -8.63
N ASP A 244 4.84 -24.62 -8.90
CA ASP A 244 5.95 -24.24 -8.02
C ASP A 244 5.98 -22.72 -7.92
N PRO A 245 5.16 -22.13 -7.02
CA PRO A 245 5.11 -20.69 -6.86
C PRO A 245 6.43 -20.14 -6.32
N PRO A 246 6.77 -18.87 -6.64
CA PRO A 246 7.96 -18.23 -6.13
C PRO A 246 7.99 -18.21 -4.59
N PRO A 247 9.18 -18.10 -3.96
CA PRO A 247 9.29 -17.96 -2.52
C PRO A 247 8.48 -16.75 -2.00
N VAL A 248 7.73 -16.97 -0.92
CA VAL A 248 6.85 -15.92 -0.35
C VAL A 248 7.63 -14.70 0.14
N GLU A 249 8.89 -14.87 0.53
CA GLU A 249 9.76 -13.78 0.97
C GLU A 249 9.91 -12.69 -0.08
N LEU A 250 9.79 -13.02 -1.36
CA LEU A 250 9.90 -12.06 -2.47
C LEU A 250 8.77 -11.01 -2.44
N ILE A 251 7.59 -11.36 -1.93
CA ILE A 251 6.47 -10.41 -1.78
C ILE A 251 6.31 -9.89 -0.34
N ARG A 252 7.21 -10.27 0.58
CA ARG A 252 7.25 -9.77 1.97
C ARG A 252 8.14 -8.54 2.15
N VAL A 253 8.55 -7.90 1.07
CA VAL A 253 9.33 -6.67 1.13
C VAL A 253 8.48 -5.58 1.81
N PRO A 254 8.96 -4.95 2.90
CA PRO A 254 8.16 -3.99 3.67
C PRO A 254 7.56 -2.88 2.80
N ALA A 255 8.34 -2.27 1.92
CA ALA A 255 7.86 -1.21 1.02
C ALA A 255 6.73 -1.69 0.09
N PHE A 256 6.76 -2.96 -0.34
CA PHE A 256 5.70 -3.54 -1.17
C PHE A 256 4.43 -3.80 -0.36
N LEU A 257 4.55 -4.31 0.87
CA LEU A 257 3.43 -4.48 1.78
C LEU A 257 2.78 -3.14 2.14
N ASP A 258 3.58 -2.09 2.35
CA ASP A 258 3.08 -0.74 2.61
C ASP A 258 2.26 -0.20 1.45
N LEU A 259 2.68 -0.44 0.19
CA LEU A 259 1.90 -0.06 -0.98
C LEU A 259 0.54 -0.78 -1.02
N PHE A 260 0.48 -2.06 -0.67
CA PHE A 260 -0.79 -2.79 -0.57
C PHE A 260 -1.68 -2.23 0.53
N MET A 261 -1.14 -2.02 1.73
CA MET A 261 -1.89 -1.49 2.86
C MET A 261 -2.45 -0.10 2.56
N GLN A 262 -1.64 0.79 1.96
CA GLN A 262 -2.10 2.10 1.52
C GLN A 262 -3.19 2.00 0.44
N SER A 263 -3.05 1.11 -0.53
CA SER A 263 -4.03 0.94 -1.59
C SER A 263 -5.36 0.35 -1.09
N LEU A 264 -5.31 -0.57 -0.12
CA LEU A 264 -6.50 -1.26 0.38
C LEU A 264 -7.19 -0.53 1.53
N PHE A 265 -6.43 0.10 2.46
CA PHE A 265 -6.97 0.62 3.71
C PHE A 265 -7.05 2.14 3.76
N LYS A 266 -6.43 2.86 2.80
CA LYS A 266 -6.55 4.32 2.75
C LYS A 266 -8.01 4.73 2.44
N PRO A 267 -8.58 5.67 3.19
CA PRO A 267 -9.91 6.19 2.92
C PRO A 267 -10.01 6.75 1.51
N GLY A 268 -11.05 6.37 0.78
CA GLY A 268 -11.25 6.80 -0.60
C GLY A 268 -10.37 6.10 -1.65
N ALA A 269 -9.62 5.08 -1.27
CA ALA A 269 -8.89 4.25 -2.23
C ALA A 269 -9.88 3.58 -3.21
N ARG A 270 -9.69 3.83 -4.49
CA ARG A 270 -10.51 3.24 -5.56
C ARG A 270 -9.72 2.15 -6.24
N ILE A 271 -9.96 0.92 -5.83
CA ILE A 271 -9.45 -0.26 -6.55
C ILE A 271 -10.53 -0.70 -7.53
N ASN A 272 -10.13 -0.96 -8.77
CA ASN A 272 -11.05 -1.54 -9.75
C ASN A 272 -11.61 -2.87 -9.18
N PRO A 273 -12.94 -3.05 -9.12
CA PRO A 273 -13.59 -4.26 -8.58
C PRO A 273 -13.07 -5.55 -9.19
N ASP A 274 -12.75 -5.55 -10.49
CA ASP A 274 -12.26 -6.73 -11.22
C ASP A 274 -10.88 -7.21 -10.72
N HIS A 275 -10.10 -6.32 -10.14
CA HIS A 275 -8.76 -6.63 -9.63
C HIS A 275 -8.70 -6.75 -8.10
N LYS A 276 -9.72 -6.29 -7.37
CA LYS A 276 -9.76 -6.26 -5.90
C LYS A 276 -9.37 -7.61 -5.27
N HIS A 277 -9.94 -8.71 -5.78
CA HIS A 277 -9.66 -10.05 -5.26
C HIS A 277 -8.17 -10.44 -5.35
N LYS A 278 -7.45 -9.96 -6.38
CA LYS A 278 -6.02 -10.24 -6.57
C LYS A 278 -5.16 -9.51 -5.54
N TYR A 279 -5.49 -8.25 -5.25
CA TYR A 279 -4.83 -7.47 -4.20
C TYR A 279 -4.99 -8.13 -2.84
N ILE A 280 -6.25 -8.47 -2.49
CA ILE A 280 -6.57 -9.13 -1.23
C ILE A 280 -5.86 -10.47 -1.11
N HIS A 281 -5.89 -11.29 -2.16
CA HIS A 281 -5.24 -12.59 -2.16
C HIS A 281 -3.73 -12.51 -1.98
N LEU A 282 -3.04 -11.63 -2.73
CA LEU A 282 -1.59 -11.46 -2.62
C LEU A 282 -1.18 -10.96 -1.23
N LEU A 283 -1.93 -10.01 -0.67
CA LEU A 283 -1.66 -9.52 0.68
C LEU A 283 -1.90 -10.59 1.74
N ALA A 284 -2.97 -11.38 1.61
CA ALA A 284 -3.25 -12.52 2.47
C ALA A 284 -2.17 -13.60 2.36
N TYR A 285 -1.74 -13.89 1.13
CA TYR A 285 -0.67 -14.85 0.87
C TYR A 285 0.64 -14.41 1.53
N ALA A 286 1.02 -13.16 1.35
CA ALA A 286 2.21 -12.60 1.99
C ALA A 286 2.10 -12.60 3.52
N ALA A 287 0.92 -12.35 4.09
CA ALA A 287 0.71 -12.27 5.53
C ALA A 287 0.70 -13.64 6.22
N SER A 288 0.01 -14.63 5.64
CA SER A 288 -0.34 -15.87 6.36
C SER A 288 0.40 -17.12 5.88
N VAL A 289 0.93 -17.14 4.66
CA VAL A 289 1.55 -18.35 4.14
C VAL A 289 2.91 -18.60 4.76
N VAL A 290 3.07 -19.75 5.38
CA VAL A 290 4.35 -20.26 5.90
C VAL A 290 4.82 -21.39 4.99
N GLU A 291 6.00 -21.21 4.39
CA GLU A 291 6.63 -22.24 3.56
C GLU A 291 7.45 -23.18 4.44
N ILE A 292 7.01 -24.41 4.50
CA ILE A 292 7.73 -25.46 5.20
C ILE A 292 8.37 -26.39 4.16
N TRP A 293 9.68 -26.51 4.23
CA TRP A 293 10.45 -27.40 3.36
C TRP A 293 10.83 -28.67 4.09
N LYS A 294 10.44 -29.82 3.55
CA LYS A 294 10.83 -31.13 4.10
C LYS A 294 11.48 -31.95 2.99
N ARG A 295 12.75 -32.32 3.16
CA ARG A 295 13.52 -33.10 2.17
C ARG A 295 13.45 -32.49 0.76
N ASN A 296 13.69 -31.19 0.62
CA ASN A 296 13.61 -30.42 -0.62
C ASN A 296 12.22 -30.43 -1.32
N LYS A 297 11.17 -30.83 -0.62
CA LYS A 297 9.79 -30.69 -1.09
C LYS A 297 9.06 -29.65 -0.24
N ARG A 298 8.37 -28.75 -0.91
CA ARG A 298 7.48 -27.77 -0.29
C ARG A 298 6.23 -28.50 0.21
N LEU A 299 5.87 -28.32 1.48
CA LEU A 299 4.61 -28.82 2.01
C LEU A 299 3.44 -27.99 1.51
N SER A 300 2.24 -28.59 1.51
CA SER A 300 1.02 -27.89 1.09
C SER A 300 0.74 -26.67 1.98
N ILE A 301 0.33 -25.60 1.35
CA ILE A 301 -0.08 -24.36 2.02
C ILE A 301 -1.39 -24.61 2.77
N ASN A 302 -1.50 -24.06 3.98
CA ASN A 302 -2.76 -24.07 4.72
C ASN A 302 -3.79 -23.15 4.03
N GLN A 303 -4.64 -23.76 3.22
CA GLN A 303 -5.66 -23.05 2.42
C GLN A 303 -6.75 -22.42 3.29
N ASP A 304 -7.08 -23.00 4.44
CA ASP A 304 -8.11 -22.47 5.31
C ASP A 304 -7.64 -21.21 6.03
N GLU A 305 -6.36 -21.17 6.42
CA GLU A 305 -5.76 -19.97 7.00
C GLU A 305 -5.63 -18.85 5.97
N LEU A 306 -5.21 -19.18 4.74
CA LEU A 306 -5.13 -18.22 3.64
C LEU A 306 -6.52 -17.62 3.32
N LYS A 307 -7.56 -18.45 3.19
CA LYS A 307 -8.94 -18.00 2.96
C LYS A 307 -9.45 -17.12 4.11
N ALA A 308 -9.19 -17.51 5.36
CA ALA A 308 -9.60 -16.74 6.52
C ALA A 308 -8.90 -15.36 6.56
N THR A 309 -7.61 -15.32 6.26
CA THR A 309 -6.84 -14.08 6.22
C THR A 309 -7.32 -13.19 5.07
N ALA A 310 -7.58 -13.75 3.89
CA ALA A 310 -8.14 -13.01 2.75
C ALA A 310 -9.50 -12.40 3.10
N LYS A 311 -10.37 -13.18 3.76
CA LYS A 311 -11.69 -12.70 4.23
C LYS A 311 -11.56 -11.57 5.27
N ALA A 312 -10.63 -11.69 6.22
CA ALA A 312 -10.35 -10.63 7.20
C ALA A 312 -9.87 -9.34 6.53
N ILE A 313 -8.93 -9.44 5.58
CA ILE A 313 -8.44 -8.28 4.81
C ILE A 313 -9.58 -7.65 3.99
N GLU A 314 -10.43 -8.45 3.37
CA GLU A 314 -11.61 -7.96 2.63
C GLU A 314 -12.58 -7.22 3.55
N THR A 315 -12.87 -7.78 4.72
CA THR A 315 -13.72 -7.14 5.72
C THR A 315 -13.15 -5.79 6.15
N VAL A 316 -11.86 -5.74 6.50
CA VAL A 316 -11.19 -4.48 6.87
C VAL A 316 -11.21 -3.47 5.73
N HIS A 317 -10.94 -3.91 4.50
CA HIS A 317 -11.04 -3.04 3.32
C HIS A 317 -12.45 -2.45 3.17
N ASN A 318 -13.49 -3.27 3.27
CA ASN A 318 -14.87 -2.80 3.19
C ASN A 318 -15.19 -1.81 4.30
N LEU A 319 -14.72 -2.07 5.54
CA LEU A 319 -14.85 -1.16 6.67
C LEU A 319 -14.14 0.18 6.43
N CYS A 320 -12.96 0.17 5.83
CA CYS A 320 -12.20 1.38 5.50
C CYS A 320 -12.83 2.18 4.35
N CYS A 321 -13.47 1.53 3.38
CA CYS A 321 -14.04 2.18 2.21
C CYS A 321 -15.48 2.66 2.43
N ALA A 322 -16.24 2.04 3.32
CA ALA A 322 -17.63 2.39 3.58
C ALA A 322 -17.76 3.65 4.44
N GLU A 323 -18.69 4.52 4.09
CA GLU A 323 -19.02 5.68 4.94
C GLU A 323 -19.84 5.27 6.16
N ASN A 324 -20.73 4.28 6.01
CA ASN A 324 -21.59 3.73 7.06
C ASN A 324 -21.62 2.21 6.95
N THR A 325 -20.71 1.52 7.63
CA THR A 325 -20.78 0.06 7.74
C THR A 325 -21.90 -0.33 8.70
N GLY A 326 -22.80 -1.17 8.24
CA GLY A 326 -23.83 -1.77 9.08
C GLY A 326 -23.18 -2.56 10.23
N ALA A 327 -23.57 -2.29 11.46
CA ALA A 327 -23.06 -3.02 12.64
C ALA A 327 -23.26 -4.55 12.50
N SER A 328 -24.26 -4.98 11.75
CA SER A 328 -24.56 -6.40 11.48
C SER A 328 -23.47 -7.10 10.65
N GLU A 329 -22.88 -6.44 9.64
CA GLU A 329 -21.81 -7.01 8.82
C GLU A 329 -20.53 -7.18 9.63
N LEU A 330 -20.19 -6.18 10.45
CA LEU A 330 -19.05 -6.26 11.34
C LEU A 330 -19.20 -7.42 12.34
N LEU A 331 -20.38 -7.56 12.95
CA LEU A 331 -20.63 -8.61 13.93
C LEU A 331 -20.53 -10.01 13.32
N ALA A 332 -21.00 -10.20 12.08
CA ALA A 332 -20.89 -11.48 11.38
C ALA A 332 -19.44 -11.93 11.15
N GLU A 333 -18.52 -11.00 10.91
CA GLU A 333 -17.12 -11.28 10.59
C GLU A 333 -16.17 -11.08 11.78
N LEU A 334 -16.69 -10.70 12.94
CA LEU A 334 -15.89 -10.33 14.12
C LEU A 334 -14.98 -11.48 14.57
N GLY A 335 -15.47 -12.72 14.58
CA GLY A 335 -14.68 -13.88 14.93
C GLY A 335 -13.50 -14.14 13.97
N THR A 336 -13.69 -13.85 12.68
CA THR A 336 -12.61 -13.93 11.69
C THR A 336 -11.57 -12.84 11.91
N LEU A 337 -12.00 -11.61 12.21
CA LEU A 337 -11.10 -10.51 12.53
C LEU A 337 -10.26 -10.81 13.77
N TYR A 338 -10.85 -11.22 14.87
CA TYR A 338 -10.13 -11.58 16.11
C TYR A 338 -9.07 -12.67 15.86
N ARG A 339 -9.41 -13.70 15.09
CA ARG A 339 -8.46 -14.76 14.75
C ARG A 339 -7.30 -14.28 13.89
N CYS A 340 -7.55 -13.37 12.95
CA CYS A 340 -6.56 -12.92 11.96
C CYS A 340 -5.81 -11.64 12.37
N ILE A 341 -6.21 -10.96 13.45
CA ILE A 341 -5.57 -9.75 13.95
C ILE A 341 -4.10 -9.99 14.34
N ARG A 342 -3.73 -11.22 14.65
CA ARG A 342 -2.34 -11.64 14.88
C ARG A 342 -1.40 -11.38 13.67
N PHE A 343 -1.94 -11.22 12.47
CA PHE A 343 -1.16 -10.84 11.30
C PHE A 343 -1.01 -9.31 11.25
N PRO A 344 0.24 -8.79 11.19
CA PRO A 344 0.51 -7.34 11.25
C PRO A 344 -0.28 -6.54 10.21
N VAL A 345 -0.45 -7.09 9.01
CA VAL A 345 -1.20 -6.45 7.91
C VAL A 345 -2.68 -6.22 8.29
N VAL A 346 -3.31 -7.22 8.92
CA VAL A 346 -4.71 -7.11 9.38
C VAL A 346 -4.78 -6.10 10.54
N ALA A 347 -3.83 -6.16 11.48
CA ALA A 347 -3.78 -5.26 12.63
C ALA A 347 -3.63 -3.79 12.19
N VAL A 348 -2.76 -3.48 11.23
CA VAL A 348 -2.61 -2.13 10.67
C VAL A 348 -3.89 -1.65 10.00
N GLY A 349 -4.55 -2.52 9.23
CA GLY A 349 -5.83 -2.20 8.63
C GLY A 349 -6.92 -1.92 9.66
N VAL A 350 -7.02 -2.75 10.71
CA VAL A 350 -7.95 -2.55 11.83
C VAL A 350 -7.66 -1.23 12.54
N LEU A 351 -6.39 -0.94 12.85
CA LEU A 351 -5.99 0.32 13.50
C LEU A 351 -6.39 1.53 12.65
N THR A 352 -6.16 1.48 11.34
CA THR A 352 -6.56 2.55 10.40
C THR A 352 -8.07 2.76 10.40
N TRP A 353 -8.84 1.69 10.37
CA TRP A 353 -10.31 1.77 10.45
C TRP A 353 -10.79 2.30 11.80
N VAL A 354 -10.19 1.82 12.91
CA VAL A 354 -10.54 2.27 14.27
C VAL A 354 -10.28 3.75 14.40
N ASP A 355 -9.08 4.25 14.07
CA ASP A 355 -8.75 5.68 14.14
C ASP A 355 -9.81 6.52 13.39
N ARG A 356 -10.14 6.14 12.16
CA ARG A 356 -11.16 6.84 11.38
C ARG A 356 -12.54 6.82 12.03
N THR A 357 -12.90 5.71 12.66
CA THR A 357 -14.24 5.49 13.21
C THR A 357 -14.41 6.24 14.51
N VAL A 358 -13.48 6.10 15.44
CA VAL A 358 -13.56 6.73 16.78
C VAL A 358 -13.27 8.23 16.73
N SER A 359 -12.57 8.72 15.71
CA SER A 359 -12.32 10.16 15.50
C SER A 359 -13.53 10.90 14.92
N LYS A 360 -14.62 10.21 14.55
CA LYS A 360 -15.85 10.89 14.11
C LYS A 360 -16.51 11.60 15.30
N PRO A 361 -16.91 12.88 15.19
CA PRO A 361 -17.46 13.63 16.32
C PRO A 361 -18.66 12.97 17.02
N LYS A 362 -19.49 12.27 16.25
CA LYS A 362 -20.71 11.61 16.76
C LYS A 362 -20.51 10.18 17.25
N PHE A 363 -19.28 9.64 17.19
CA PHE A 363 -19.04 8.23 17.54
C PHE A 363 -19.46 7.93 18.98
N PHE A 364 -18.97 8.69 19.95
CA PHE A 364 -19.25 8.48 21.36
C PHE A 364 -20.68 8.87 21.77
N GLN A 365 -21.41 9.63 20.96
CA GLN A 365 -22.84 9.87 21.18
C GLN A 365 -23.68 8.62 20.87
N GLN A 366 -23.30 7.89 19.83
CA GLN A 366 -24.06 6.74 19.35
C GLN A 366 -23.69 5.44 20.07
N HIS A 367 -22.52 5.38 20.69
CA HIS A 367 -22.00 4.19 21.35
C HIS A 367 -21.98 4.40 22.87
N THR A 368 -23.08 4.06 23.51
CA THR A 368 -23.26 4.15 24.99
C THR A 368 -22.69 2.93 25.73
N HIS A 369 -22.21 1.92 25.03
CA HIS A 369 -21.62 0.74 25.65
C HIS A 369 -20.24 1.06 26.21
N PRO A 370 -19.86 0.56 27.40
CA PRO A 370 -18.55 0.86 28.03
C PRO A 370 -17.35 0.36 27.21
N THR A 371 -17.54 -0.66 26.36
CA THR A 371 -16.47 -1.14 25.48
C THR A 371 -16.99 -1.31 24.05
N PRO A 372 -17.01 -0.24 23.23
CA PRO A 372 -17.38 -0.35 21.83
C PRO A 372 -16.45 -1.31 21.08
N VAL A 373 -16.99 -2.06 20.11
CA VAL A 373 -16.22 -3.04 19.32
C VAL A 373 -14.91 -2.48 18.74
N PRO A 374 -14.86 -1.23 18.19
CA PRO A 374 -13.59 -0.67 17.71
C PRO A 374 -12.51 -0.58 18.79
N LEU A 375 -12.86 -0.22 20.02
CA LEU A 375 -11.91 -0.15 21.14
C LEU A 375 -11.49 -1.54 21.64
N ALA A 376 -12.39 -2.52 21.61
CA ALA A 376 -12.04 -3.91 21.92
C ALA A 376 -11.05 -4.49 20.88
N LEU A 377 -11.24 -4.20 19.61
CA LEU A 377 -10.27 -4.58 18.56
C LEU A 377 -8.93 -3.86 18.71
N LEU A 378 -8.92 -2.63 19.23
CA LEU A 378 -7.68 -1.89 19.52
C LEU A 378 -6.88 -2.56 20.63
N ASP A 379 -7.54 -3.13 21.64
CA ASP A 379 -6.89 -3.90 22.70
C ASP A 379 -6.22 -5.16 22.14
N GLU A 380 -6.89 -5.87 21.25
CA GLU A 380 -6.30 -7.03 20.57
C GLU A 380 -5.09 -6.64 19.71
N VAL A 381 -5.16 -5.53 18.96
CA VAL A 381 -4.00 -4.99 18.23
C VAL A 381 -2.83 -4.76 19.19
N SER A 382 -3.09 -4.15 20.35
CA SER A 382 -2.07 -3.87 21.36
C SER A 382 -1.47 -5.15 21.93
N THR A 383 -2.31 -6.17 22.16
CA THR A 383 -1.88 -7.45 22.72
C THR A 383 -0.90 -8.19 21.79
N TYR A 384 -1.18 -8.20 20.48
CA TYR A 384 -0.38 -8.96 19.52
C TYR A 384 0.78 -8.17 18.89
N HIS A 385 0.73 -6.82 18.86
CA HIS A 385 1.65 -6.03 18.05
C HIS A 385 2.35 -4.90 18.84
N PRO A 386 3.44 -5.21 19.59
CA PRO A 386 4.19 -4.20 20.32
C PRO A 386 4.70 -3.03 19.46
N LEU A 387 5.00 -3.26 18.18
CA LEU A 387 5.45 -2.22 17.24
C LEU A 387 4.36 -1.19 16.91
N LEU A 388 3.09 -1.51 17.15
CA LEU A 388 1.96 -0.59 16.95
C LEU A 388 1.59 0.21 18.20
N HIS A 389 2.15 -0.10 19.38
CA HIS A 389 1.87 0.62 20.62
C HIS A 389 2.03 2.15 20.52
N PRO A 390 3.07 2.70 19.84
CA PRO A 390 3.19 4.14 19.68
C PRO A 390 1.99 4.75 18.96
N HIS A 391 1.49 4.10 17.92
CA HIS A 391 0.34 4.58 17.14
C HIS A 391 -0.96 4.47 17.95
N VAL A 392 -1.13 3.38 18.70
CA VAL A 392 -2.28 3.21 19.60
C VAL A 392 -2.28 4.28 20.69
N LEU A 393 -1.14 4.51 21.36
CA LEU A 393 -1.02 5.56 22.38
C LEU A 393 -1.30 6.94 21.79
N GLN A 394 -0.77 7.24 20.60
CA GLN A 394 -1.02 8.53 19.93
C GLN A 394 -2.51 8.74 19.64
N LEU A 395 -3.21 7.70 19.18
CA LEU A 395 -4.66 7.74 18.99
C LEU A 395 -5.40 7.99 20.29
N LEU A 396 -5.07 7.27 21.38
CA LEU A 396 -5.70 7.44 22.68
C LEU A 396 -5.46 8.84 23.26
N ILE A 397 -4.25 9.39 23.12
CA ILE A 397 -3.92 10.77 23.52
C ILE A 397 -4.78 11.77 22.74
N LYS A 398 -4.84 11.65 21.42
CA LYS A 398 -5.66 12.50 20.56
C LYS A 398 -7.12 12.51 21.01
N LEU A 399 -7.68 11.34 21.30
CA LEU A 399 -9.07 11.22 21.75
C LEU A 399 -9.28 11.78 23.16
N LEU A 400 -8.33 11.57 24.07
CA LEU A 400 -8.41 12.07 25.46
C LEU A 400 -8.32 13.60 25.52
N GLU A 401 -7.51 14.20 24.65
CA GLU A 401 -7.36 15.66 24.55
C GLU A 401 -8.46 16.32 23.70
N THR A 402 -9.29 15.54 23.00
CA THR A 402 -10.42 16.06 22.22
C THR A 402 -11.56 16.40 23.18
N GLU A 403 -12.11 17.60 23.03
CA GLU A 403 -13.36 17.98 23.69
C GLU A 403 -14.58 17.52 22.89
N TYR A 404 -15.56 16.99 23.59
CA TYR A 404 -16.82 16.53 23.00
C TYR A 404 -17.99 17.43 23.48
N PRO A 405 -18.16 18.64 22.90
CA PRO A 405 -19.13 19.61 23.40
C PRO A 405 -20.58 19.11 23.28
N GLU A 406 -20.80 18.10 22.49
CA GLU A 406 -22.12 17.49 22.27
C GLU A 406 -22.49 16.44 23.33
N LEU A 407 -21.54 16.05 24.20
CA LEU A 407 -21.75 15.13 25.31
C LEU A 407 -21.97 15.91 26.62
N ASP A 408 -22.87 15.42 27.47
CA ASP A 408 -22.97 15.91 28.84
C ASP A 408 -21.70 15.59 29.66
N ALA A 409 -21.45 16.31 30.75
CA ALA A 409 -20.23 16.18 31.53
C ALA A 409 -20.01 14.76 32.07
N MET A 410 -21.07 14.01 32.41
CA MET A 410 -20.96 12.64 32.90
C MET A 410 -20.54 11.71 31.81
N LYS A 411 -21.09 11.83 30.60
CA LYS A 411 -20.70 11.02 29.45
C LYS A 411 -19.27 11.33 28.98
N GLN A 412 -18.86 12.60 29.01
CA GLN A 412 -17.46 12.97 28.73
C GLN A 412 -16.50 12.28 29.72
N LEU A 413 -16.84 12.29 31.00
CA LEU A 413 -16.04 11.62 32.03
C LEU A 413 -15.95 10.11 31.78
N GLU A 414 -17.05 9.45 31.44
CA GLU A 414 -17.07 8.00 31.13
C GLU A 414 -16.27 7.68 29.86
N VAL A 415 -16.32 8.50 28.83
CA VAL A 415 -15.48 8.34 27.65
C VAL A 415 -14.00 8.47 28.03
N LYS A 416 -13.61 9.47 28.82
CA LYS A 416 -12.23 9.66 29.26
C LYS A 416 -11.74 8.49 30.12
N LYS A 417 -12.56 7.98 31.03
CA LYS A 417 -12.24 6.76 31.80
C LYS A 417 -12.05 5.55 30.88
N THR A 418 -12.93 5.35 29.91
CA THR A 418 -12.79 4.26 28.94
C THR A 418 -11.48 4.34 28.16
N LEU A 419 -11.04 5.53 27.77
CA LEU A 419 -9.75 5.74 27.09
C LEU A 419 -8.56 5.48 28.02
N LEU A 420 -8.65 5.92 29.28
CA LEU A 420 -7.62 5.63 30.30
C LEU A 420 -7.50 4.12 30.56
N ASN A 421 -8.60 3.37 30.58
CA ASN A 421 -8.55 1.90 30.70
C ASN A 421 -7.79 1.26 29.52
N ARG A 422 -7.86 1.83 28.30
CA ARG A 422 -7.03 1.38 27.16
C ARG A 422 -5.55 1.71 27.36
N MET A 423 -5.23 2.84 28.01
CA MET A 423 -3.84 3.15 28.39
C MET A 423 -3.33 2.19 29.48
N VAL A 424 -4.18 1.83 30.44
CA VAL A 424 -3.86 0.79 31.44
C VAL A 424 -3.62 -0.56 30.75
N HIS A 425 -4.41 -0.91 29.75
CA HIS A 425 -4.16 -2.12 28.93
C HIS A 425 -2.79 -2.06 28.22
N LEU A 426 -2.36 -0.90 27.71
CA LEU A 426 -1.01 -0.74 27.13
C LEU A 426 0.10 -1.01 28.17
N LEU A 427 -0.12 -0.62 29.45
CA LEU A 427 0.83 -0.95 30.53
C LEU A 427 0.92 -2.47 30.70
N SER A 428 -0.21 -3.19 30.72
CA SER A 428 -0.23 -4.66 30.81
C SER A 428 0.49 -5.31 29.61
N CYS A 429 0.49 -4.68 28.44
CA CYS A 429 1.26 -5.05 27.26
C CYS A 429 2.74 -4.60 27.34
N ARG A 430 3.25 -4.16 28.49
CA ARG A 430 4.64 -3.73 28.75
C ARG A 430 5.04 -2.39 28.09
N TYR A 431 4.11 -1.58 27.64
CA TYR A 431 4.38 -0.27 27.07
C TYR A 431 4.30 0.84 28.14
N VAL A 432 5.17 0.72 29.18
CA VAL A 432 5.05 1.48 30.44
C VAL A 432 5.57 2.91 30.33
N LEU A 433 6.84 3.11 29.94
CA LEU A 433 7.49 4.41 30.01
C LEU A 433 6.78 5.51 29.21
N PRO A 434 6.34 5.29 27.95
CA PRO A 434 5.66 6.33 27.20
C PRO A 434 4.29 6.70 27.77
N VAL A 435 3.55 5.71 28.30
CA VAL A 435 2.25 5.96 28.94
C VAL A 435 2.44 6.80 30.21
N VAL A 436 3.34 6.40 31.11
CA VAL A 436 3.63 7.13 32.36
C VAL A 436 4.17 8.54 32.05
N ALA A 437 5.04 8.68 31.05
CA ALA A 437 5.54 9.98 30.63
C ALA A 437 4.41 10.92 30.14
N TYR A 438 3.40 10.37 29.46
CA TYR A 438 2.23 11.16 29.07
C TYR A 438 1.41 11.59 30.30
N ILE A 439 1.12 10.68 31.22
CA ILE A 439 0.35 11.00 32.44
C ILE A 439 1.06 12.08 33.29
N ARG A 440 2.39 11.98 33.42
CA ARG A 440 3.19 13.02 34.11
C ARG A 440 3.06 14.39 33.43
N ARG A 441 3.14 14.45 32.11
CA ARG A 441 2.90 15.71 31.38
C ARG A 441 1.50 16.27 31.58
N CYS A 442 0.50 15.42 31.79
CA CYS A 442 -0.85 15.89 32.12
C CYS A 442 -0.88 16.56 33.49
N LEU A 443 -0.10 16.12 34.50
CA LEU A 443 0.01 16.75 35.79
C LEU A 443 0.62 18.16 35.75
N GLU A 444 1.48 18.41 34.76
CA GLU A 444 2.11 19.73 34.60
C GLU A 444 1.16 20.76 33.97
N LYS A 445 0.04 20.30 33.36
CA LYS A 445 -0.96 21.18 32.75
C LYS A 445 -1.96 21.68 33.83
N LEU A 446 -2.18 23.00 33.89
CA LEU A 446 -3.08 23.63 34.88
C LEU A 446 -4.54 23.19 34.77
N ASP A 447 -5.00 22.81 33.58
CA ASP A 447 -6.40 22.47 33.29
C ASP A 447 -6.68 20.95 33.34
N THR A 448 -5.76 20.14 33.88
CA THR A 448 -5.95 18.70 33.95
C THR A 448 -6.92 18.34 35.09
N ASP A 449 -7.92 17.52 34.77
CA ASP A 449 -8.80 16.93 35.77
C ASP A 449 -8.04 15.85 36.58
N LEU A 450 -7.63 16.21 37.77
CA LEU A 450 -6.86 15.35 38.69
C LEU A 450 -7.63 14.07 39.08
N SER A 451 -8.96 14.11 39.02
CA SER A 451 -9.79 12.92 39.30
C SER A 451 -9.56 11.80 38.28
N LEU A 452 -9.31 12.16 37.03
CA LEU A 452 -8.96 11.20 35.98
C LEU A 452 -7.56 10.60 36.16
N ILE A 453 -6.61 11.38 36.61
CA ILE A 453 -5.26 10.88 36.95
C ILE A 453 -5.34 9.90 38.12
N ARG A 454 -6.11 10.25 39.15
CA ARG A 454 -6.34 9.35 40.30
C ARG A 454 -7.00 8.05 39.82
N TYR A 455 -8.06 8.16 39.00
CA TYR A 455 -8.72 6.99 38.43
C TYR A 455 -7.71 6.08 37.69
N PHE A 456 -6.86 6.64 36.82
CA PHE A 456 -5.82 5.89 36.13
C PHE A 456 -4.88 5.15 37.10
N VAL A 457 -4.40 5.82 38.13
CA VAL A 457 -3.50 5.20 39.13
C VAL A 457 -4.22 4.10 39.91
N THR A 458 -5.48 4.31 40.31
CA THR A 458 -6.29 3.28 40.98
C THR A 458 -6.39 2.03 40.10
N GLU A 459 -6.77 2.16 38.83
CA GLU A 459 -6.87 1.02 37.90
C GLU A 459 -5.53 0.28 37.73
N VAL A 460 -4.40 1.01 37.74
CA VAL A 460 -3.07 0.38 37.69
C VAL A 460 -2.75 -0.38 38.98
N LEU A 461 -3.05 0.20 40.13
CA LEU A 461 -2.78 -0.44 41.43
C LEU A 461 -3.66 -1.67 41.67
N ASP A 462 -4.89 -1.66 41.16
CA ASP A 462 -5.79 -2.83 41.22
C ASP A 462 -5.28 -4.03 40.43
N MET A 463 -4.40 -3.80 39.44
CA MET A 463 -3.77 -4.89 38.67
C MET A 463 -2.49 -5.45 39.31
N ILE A 464 -1.92 -4.79 40.31
CA ILE A 464 -0.59 -5.11 40.83
C ILE A 464 -0.70 -5.43 42.33
N ILE A 465 -0.19 -6.60 42.71
CA ILE A 465 -0.18 -7.06 44.10
C ILE A 465 1.19 -6.77 44.72
N PRO A 466 1.27 -6.26 45.98
CA PRO A 466 2.54 -6.11 46.67
C PRO A 466 3.29 -7.46 46.82
N PRO A 467 4.63 -7.48 46.86
CA PRO A 467 5.53 -6.32 47.05
C PRO A 467 5.81 -5.59 45.72
N TYR A 468 5.82 -4.26 45.78
CA TYR A 468 6.13 -3.42 44.60
C TYR A 468 7.64 -3.35 44.37
N THR A 469 8.03 -3.35 43.09
CA THR A 469 9.45 -3.19 42.70
C THR A 469 9.89 -1.72 42.88
N SER A 470 11.18 -1.52 43.14
CA SER A 470 11.75 -0.17 43.25
C SER A 470 11.52 0.67 41.99
N ASP A 471 11.59 0.05 40.80
CA ASP A 471 11.35 0.75 39.54
C ASP A 471 9.89 1.17 39.39
N PHE A 472 8.95 0.34 39.83
CA PHE A 472 7.52 0.69 39.83
C PHE A 472 7.28 1.88 40.80
N VAL A 473 7.83 1.83 42.00
CA VAL A 473 7.70 2.93 42.96
C VAL A 473 8.28 4.25 42.41
N ARG A 474 9.46 4.23 41.84
CA ARG A 474 10.08 5.41 41.19
C ARG A 474 9.23 5.98 40.05
N LEU A 475 8.47 5.15 39.37
CA LEU A 475 7.62 5.61 38.27
C LEU A 475 6.30 6.19 38.74
N PHE A 476 5.67 5.62 39.76
CA PHE A 476 4.31 5.99 40.16
C PHE A 476 4.24 6.89 41.39
N LEU A 477 5.19 6.81 42.34
CA LEU A 477 5.20 7.66 43.55
C LEU A 477 5.19 9.16 43.21
N PRO A 478 5.99 9.68 42.25
CA PRO A 478 5.96 11.12 41.92
C PRO A 478 4.62 11.60 41.34
N ILE A 479 3.77 10.71 40.81
CA ILE A 479 2.41 11.09 40.39
C ILE A 479 1.51 11.31 41.59
N LEU A 480 1.76 10.63 42.71
CA LEU A 480 0.98 10.67 43.94
C LEU A 480 1.48 11.65 44.98
N GLU A 481 2.64 12.29 44.75
CA GLU A 481 3.14 13.38 45.59
C GLU A 481 2.26 14.64 45.59
N ASN A 482 1.33 14.71 44.60
CA ASN A 482 0.35 15.80 44.55
C ASN A 482 -0.76 15.56 45.58
N ASP A 483 -0.85 16.43 46.59
CA ASP A 483 -1.83 16.34 47.69
C ASP A 483 -3.28 16.20 47.21
N SER A 484 -3.63 16.81 46.09
CA SER A 484 -4.97 16.72 45.49
C SER A 484 -5.29 15.34 44.92
N ILE A 485 -4.27 14.57 44.55
CA ILE A 485 -4.43 13.18 44.09
C ILE A 485 -4.43 12.24 45.29
N ALA A 486 -3.58 12.48 46.26
CA ALA A 486 -3.47 11.67 47.46
C ALA A 486 -4.70 11.81 48.38
N SER A 487 -5.22 13.06 48.54
CA SER A 487 -6.36 13.37 49.39
C SER A 487 -7.69 13.18 48.68
N THR A 488 -8.41 12.11 48.96
CA THR A 488 -9.83 12.01 48.61
C THR A 488 -10.68 12.01 49.84
N LEU A 489 -11.90 12.55 49.73
CA LEU A 489 -12.95 12.42 50.72
C LEU A 489 -13.17 10.94 51.05
N LYS A 490 -12.55 10.47 52.14
CA LYS A 490 -12.67 9.08 52.60
C LYS A 490 -14.12 8.83 52.99
N ARG A 491 -14.78 7.92 52.26
CA ARG A 491 -15.90 7.20 52.86
C ARG A 491 -15.30 6.21 53.85
N ALA A 492 -15.68 6.36 55.11
CA ALA A 492 -15.18 5.50 56.19
C ALA A 492 -15.48 4.03 55.85
N GLY A 493 -14.42 3.22 55.67
CA GLY A 493 -14.54 1.78 55.47
C GLY A 493 -14.27 1.26 54.06
N GLU A 494 -14.00 2.10 53.07
CA GLU A 494 -13.61 1.62 51.71
C GLU A 494 -12.09 1.43 51.59
N HIS A 495 -11.71 0.30 50.99
CA HIS A 495 -10.34 0.00 50.59
C HIS A 495 -9.91 0.97 49.48
N ASP A 496 -8.83 1.75 49.72
CA ASP A 496 -8.29 2.70 48.77
C ASP A 496 -6.87 2.27 48.34
N PRO A 497 -6.67 1.70 47.15
CA PRO A 497 -5.37 1.23 46.67
C PRO A 497 -4.27 2.29 46.67
N VAL A 498 -4.64 3.57 46.42
CA VAL A 498 -3.70 4.70 46.43
C VAL A 498 -3.14 4.97 47.82
N THR A 499 -4.01 5.01 48.83
CA THR A 499 -3.59 5.20 50.21
C THR A 499 -2.72 4.04 50.71
N GLU A 500 -3.04 2.81 50.37
CA GLU A 500 -2.26 1.64 50.74
C GLU A 500 -0.89 1.63 50.04
N PHE A 501 -0.84 1.99 48.76
CA PHE A 501 0.43 2.12 48.07
C PHE A 501 1.34 3.15 48.69
N ILE A 502 0.82 4.35 49.03
CA ILE A 502 1.59 5.42 49.69
C ILE A 502 2.11 4.93 51.05
N ALA A 503 1.25 4.32 51.88
CA ALA A 503 1.65 3.78 53.17
C ALA A 503 2.73 2.70 53.05
N HIS A 504 2.62 1.82 52.05
CA HIS A 504 3.63 0.80 51.74
C HIS A 504 4.97 1.44 51.34
N CYS A 505 4.95 2.49 50.49
CA CYS A 505 6.16 3.21 50.09
C CYS A 505 6.84 3.89 51.29
N GLN A 506 6.07 4.55 52.12
CA GLN A 506 6.58 5.21 53.34
C GLN A 506 7.23 4.20 54.31
N SER A 507 6.65 3.00 54.44
CA SER A 507 7.15 1.99 55.36
C SER A 507 8.40 1.24 54.84
N ASN A 508 8.56 1.11 53.52
CA ASN A 508 9.58 0.20 52.93
C ASN A 508 10.66 0.93 52.12
N PHE A 509 10.42 2.16 51.66
CA PHE A 509 11.35 2.83 50.71
C PHE A 509 11.87 4.19 51.25
N MET A 510 11.19 4.87 52.18
CA MET A 510 11.72 6.10 52.78
C MET A 510 12.74 5.88 53.92
N LEU A 511 13.04 4.62 54.26
CA LEU A 511 14.11 4.25 55.21
C LEU A 511 15.46 4.00 54.52
N LEU A 512 15.59 4.24 53.23
CA LEU A 512 16.78 3.96 52.44
C LEU A 512 17.53 5.20 51.95
N ASP A 513 17.09 6.39 52.30
CA ASP A 513 17.84 7.66 52.23
C ASP A 513 18.29 8.06 53.66
#